data_d4aaff036a73b3c2e593b4cc7502743f
#
_entry.id   d4aaff036a73b3c2e593b4cc7502743f
#
_cell.length_a   1.000
_cell.length_b   1.000
_cell.length_c   1.000
_cell.angle_alpha   90.00
_cell.angle_beta   90.00
_cell.angle_gamma   90.00
#
_symmetry.space_group_name_H-M   'P 1'
#
loop_
_entity.id
_entity.type
_entity.pdbx_description
1 polymer ?
#
loop_
_entity_poly.entity_id
_entity_poly.type
_entity_poly.pdbx_seq_one_letter_code
_entity_poly.pdbx_strand_id
1 'polypeptide(L)'
;MKKLKKSKSIILKLVAALALSFGFTTIAQVTTDHSGVQTVQAAKKQSSAERAAKNWIAMRESGGNYYARNGVCYGKYQLNINYLKGDLSPKNQERVADNYVYGRYGSWVNAKNFWLAHHWY
;
A
#
# COMPACT_ATOMS: atom_id res chain seq x y z
N MET A 1 10.84 18.63 10.26
CA MET A 1 10.46 18.56 8.86
C MET A 1 9.96 17.19 8.45
N LYS A 2 10.81 16.18 8.61
CA LYS A 2 10.43 14.81 8.24
C LYS A 2 9.23 14.31 9.04
N LYS A 3 9.17 14.66 10.32
CA LYS A 3 8.05 14.23 11.17
C LYS A 3 6.72 14.81 10.69
N LEU A 4 6.73 16.08 10.30
CA LEU A 4 5.52 16.72 9.80
C LEU A 4 5.01 16.08 8.52
N LYS A 5 5.94 15.75 7.61
CA LYS A 5 5.56 15.05 6.39
C LYS A 5 4.93 13.71 6.69
N LYS A 6 5.50 12.97 7.64
CA LYS A 6 4.96 11.67 7.99
C LYS A 6 3.58 11.77 8.61
N SER A 7 3.36 12.78 9.44
CA SER A 7 2.04 13.01 10.02
C SER A 7 1.01 13.29 8.94
N LYS A 8 1.34 14.14 7.99
CA LYS A 8 0.44 14.41 6.88
C LYS A 8 0.17 13.16 6.08
N SER A 9 1.22 12.39 5.85
CA SER A 9 1.10 11.14 5.12
C SER A 9 0.12 10.20 5.80
N ILE A 10 0.21 10.08 7.11
CA ILE A 10 -0.68 9.22 7.87
C ILE A 10 -2.13 9.65 7.72
N ILE A 11 -2.40 10.93 7.88
CA ILE A 11 -3.75 11.46 7.77
C ILE A 11 -4.29 11.23 6.37
N LEU A 12 -3.50 11.53 5.38
CA LEU A 12 -3.92 11.38 3.99
C LEU A 12 -4.18 9.93 3.64
N LYS A 13 -3.36 9.01 4.15
CA LYS A 13 -3.59 7.59 3.92
C LYS A 13 -4.90 7.11 4.51
N LEU A 14 -5.26 7.61 5.68
CA LEU A 14 -6.53 7.24 6.30
C LEU A 14 -7.71 7.72 5.46
N VAL A 15 -7.67 8.97 5.04
CA VAL A 15 -8.72 9.53 4.20
C VAL A 15 -8.80 8.77 2.88
N ALA A 16 -7.65 8.50 2.30
CA ALA A 16 -7.59 7.77 1.06
C ALA A 16 -8.15 6.37 1.19
N ALA A 17 -7.89 5.71 2.31
CA ALA A 17 -8.40 4.37 2.54
C ALA A 17 -9.92 4.36 2.59
N LEU A 18 -10.53 5.38 3.19
CA LEU A 18 -11.98 5.46 3.22
C LEU A 18 -12.56 5.65 1.83
N ALA A 19 -11.98 6.56 1.07
CA ALA A 19 -12.41 6.78 -0.31
C ALA A 19 -12.22 5.54 -1.14
N LEU A 20 -11.12 4.86 -0.93
CA LEU A 20 -10.81 3.64 -1.64
C LEU A 20 -11.81 2.53 -1.33
N SER A 21 -12.16 2.38 -0.07
CA SER A 21 -13.13 1.35 0.31
C SER A 21 -14.42 1.49 -0.47
N PHE A 22 -14.86 2.71 -0.63
CA PHE A 22 -16.08 2.99 -1.36
C PHE A 22 -15.96 2.59 -2.84
N GLY A 23 -14.90 3.02 -3.49
CA GLY A 23 -14.66 2.68 -4.88
C GLY A 23 -14.34 1.21 -5.07
N PHE A 24 -13.62 0.65 -4.13
CA PHE A 24 -13.23 -0.74 -4.19
C PHE A 24 -14.45 -1.66 -4.14
N THR A 25 -15.42 -1.33 -3.31
CA THR A 25 -16.64 -2.13 -3.21
C THR A 25 -17.31 -2.28 -4.57
N THR A 26 -17.38 -1.20 -5.32
CA THR A 26 -17.95 -1.23 -6.65
C THR A 26 -17.18 -2.14 -7.59
N ILE A 27 -15.87 -2.02 -7.55
CA ILE A 27 -15.01 -2.82 -8.42
C ILE A 27 -15.06 -4.29 -8.03
N ALA A 28 -15.09 -4.57 -6.74
CA ALA A 28 -15.11 -5.93 -6.25
C ALA A 28 -16.34 -6.68 -6.76
N GLN A 29 -17.46 -6.00 -6.85
CA GLN A 29 -18.67 -6.63 -7.40
C GLN A 29 -18.48 -7.05 -8.84
N VAL A 30 -17.90 -6.17 -9.63
CA VAL A 30 -17.72 -6.44 -11.05
C VAL A 30 -16.79 -7.62 -11.26
N THR A 31 -15.80 -7.76 -10.42
CA THR A 31 -14.75 -8.75 -10.60
C THR A 31 -14.96 -10.02 -9.81
N THR A 32 -16.08 -10.12 -9.11
CA THR A 32 -16.30 -11.26 -8.22
C THR A 32 -16.09 -12.61 -8.92
N ASP A 33 -16.61 -12.74 -10.12
CA ASP A 33 -16.51 -13.99 -10.86
C ASP A 33 -15.10 -14.35 -11.22
N HIS A 34 -14.25 -13.35 -11.40
CA HIS A 34 -12.87 -13.55 -11.82
C HIS A 34 -11.87 -13.25 -10.74
N SER A 35 -12.33 -12.72 -9.62
CA SER A 35 -11.43 -12.18 -8.62
C SER A 35 -10.45 -13.22 -8.07
N GLY A 36 -10.92 -14.44 -7.88
CA GLY A 36 -10.06 -15.48 -7.37
C GLY A 36 -8.87 -15.74 -8.28
N VAL A 37 -9.15 -15.87 -9.55
CA VAL A 37 -8.11 -16.12 -10.55
C VAL A 37 -7.18 -14.92 -10.69
N GLN A 38 -7.75 -13.74 -10.78
CA GLN A 38 -6.97 -12.52 -10.89
C GLN A 38 -6.10 -12.27 -9.68
N THR A 39 -6.65 -12.49 -8.50
CA THR A 39 -5.91 -12.31 -7.27
C THR A 39 -4.69 -13.21 -7.21
N VAL A 40 -4.87 -14.47 -7.57
CA VAL A 40 -3.77 -15.43 -7.60
C VAL A 40 -2.71 -14.99 -8.60
N GLN A 41 -3.13 -14.56 -9.77
CA GLN A 41 -2.20 -14.09 -10.80
C GLN A 41 -1.45 -12.84 -10.35
N ALA A 42 -2.13 -11.90 -9.76
CA ALA A 42 -1.51 -10.67 -9.27
C ALA A 42 -0.45 -10.99 -8.20
N ALA A 43 -0.78 -11.90 -7.29
CA ALA A 43 0.14 -12.27 -6.23
C ALA A 43 1.38 -12.98 -6.78
N LYS A 44 1.23 -13.72 -7.87
CA LYS A 44 2.32 -14.50 -8.42
C LYS A 44 3.16 -13.78 -9.44
N LYS A 45 2.61 -12.77 -10.09
CA LYS A 45 3.21 -12.23 -11.31
C LYS A 45 3.40 -10.74 -11.32
N GLN A 46 3.90 -10.21 -10.25
CA GLN A 46 4.34 -8.82 -10.32
C GLN A 46 5.49 -8.72 -11.31
N SER A 47 5.35 -7.82 -12.26
CA SER A 47 6.41 -7.56 -13.22
C SER A 47 7.62 -6.94 -12.52
N SER A 48 8.75 -6.92 -13.23
CA SER A 48 9.95 -6.27 -12.67
C SER A 48 9.72 -4.79 -12.43
N ALA A 49 8.94 -4.13 -13.28
CA ALA A 49 8.62 -2.71 -13.07
C ALA A 49 7.80 -2.51 -11.79
N GLU A 50 6.83 -3.39 -11.55
CA GLU A 50 6.02 -3.33 -10.33
C GLU A 50 6.86 -3.57 -9.09
N ARG A 51 7.72 -4.58 -9.12
CA ARG A 51 8.61 -4.86 -7.99
C ARG A 51 9.57 -3.71 -7.73
N ALA A 52 10.11 -3.12 -8.80
CA ALA A 52 11.00 -1.98 -8.65
C ALA A 52 10.30 -0.79 -8.01
N ALA A 53 9.07 -0.50 -8.45
CA ALA A 53 8.29 0.59 -7.89
C ALA A 53 7.94 0.32 -6.42
N LYS A 54 7.56 -0.90 -6.10
CA LYS A 54 7.26 -1.33 -4.73
C LYS A 54 8.46 -1.15 -3.83
N ASN A 55 9.63 -1.60 -4.27
CA ASN A 55 10.86 -1.46 -3.51
C ASN A 55 11.25 0.01 -3.36
N TRP A 56 11.04 0.79 -4.40
CA TRP A 56 11.35 2.22 -4.35
C TRP A 56 10.54 2.91 -3.25
N ILE A 57 9.24 2.62 -3.19
CA ILE A 57 8.38 3.17 -2.13
C ILE A 57 8.84 2.67 -0.76
N ALA A 58 9.12 1.39 -0.62
CA ALA A 58 9.58 0.84 0.64
C ALA A 58 10.84 1.55 1.14
N MET A 59 11.78 1.83 0.25
CA MET A 59 13.00 2.53 0.60
C MET A 59 12.71 3.96 1.08
N ARG A 60 11.78 4.64 0.45
CA ARG A 60 11.39 6.00 0.87
C ARG A 60 10.65 6.00 2.20
N GLU A 61 9.82 5.01 2.44
CA GLU A 61 9.00 4.98 3.64
C GLU A 61 9.75 4.51 4.87
N SER A 62 10.57 3.50 4.75
CA SER A 62 11.21 2.86 5.91
C SER A 62 12.65 2.45 5.70
N GLY A 63 13.22 2.69 4.52
CA GLY A 63 14.51 2.12 4.18
C GLY A 63 14.45 0.61 4.02
N GLY A 64 13.27 0.05 3.78
CA GLY A 64 13.09 -1.38 3.62
C GLY A 64 12.94 -2.15 4.94
N ASN A 65 12.73 -1.45 6.03
CA ASN A 65 12.71 -2.07 7.36
C ASN A 65 11.30 -2.50 7.76
N TYR A 66 11.10 -3.80 7.93
CA TYR A 66 9.82 -4.34 8.38
C TYR A 66 9.43 -3.90 9.79
N TYR A 67 10.36 -3.43 10.58
CA TYR A 67 10.10 -3.08 11.98
C TYR A 67 10.10 -1.59 12.25
N ALA A 68 10.17 -0.79 11.20
CA ALA A 68 10.14 0.67 11.36
C ALA A 68 8.79 1.11 11.90
N ARG A 69 8.82 2.04 12.84
CA ARG A 69 7.59 2.55 13.42
C ARG A 69 7.63 4.07 13.51
N ASN A 70 6.58 4.71 13.05
CA ASN A 70 6.44 6.16 13.08
C ASN A 70 4.99 6.50 13.42
N GLY A 71 4.73 6.72 14.72
CA GLY A 71 3.37 6.95 15.16
C GLY A 71 2.48 5.76 14.86
N VAL A 72 1.41 5.98 14.12
CA VAL A 72 0.47 4.91 13.74
C VAL A 72 0.92 4.14 12.50
N CYS A 73 2.00 4.58 11.85
CA CYS A 73 2.54 3.87 10.70
C CYS A 73 3.55 2.83 11.14
N TYR A 74 3.45 1.65 10.55
CA TYR A 74 4.30 0.54 10.93
C TYR A 74 4.82 -0.22 9.72
N GLY A 75 6.08 -0.62 9.81
CA GLY A 75 6.67 -1.61 8.93
C GLY A 75 7.28 -1.05 7.66
N LYS A 76 7.58 -1.97 6.78
CA LYS A 76 8.34 -1.70 5.56
C LYS A 76 7.66 -0.64 4.67
N TYR A 77 6.34 -0.66 4.64
CA TYR A 77 5.57 0.23 3.76
C TYR A 77 4.91 1.38 4.50
N GLN A 78 5.11 1.46 5.80
CA GLN A 78 4.61 2.55 6.64
C GLN A 78 3.11 2.81 6.45
N LEU A 79 2.35 1.75 6.42
CA LEU A 79 0.90 1.85 6.42
C LEU A 79 0.40 1.96 7.86
N ASN A 80 -0.83 2.41 8.01
CA ASN A 80 -1.47 2.45 9.30
C ASN A 80 -1.45 1.05 9.91
N ILE A 81 -0.99 0.95 11.15
CA ILE A 81 -0.84 -0.34 11.81
C ILE A 81 -2.18 -1.09 11.92
N ASN A 82 -3.28 -0.37 11.97
CA ASN A 82 -4.60 -0.99 12.05
C ASN A 82 -4.95 -1.78 10.81
N TYR A 83 -4.35 -1.47 9.68
CA TYR A 83 -4.56 -2.24 8.45
C TYR A 83 -4.01 -3.64 8.56
N LEU A 84 -3.06 -3.87 9.44
CA LEU A 84 -2.45 -5.17 9.65
C LEU A 84 -3.28 -6.08 10.56
N LYS A 85 -4.25 -5.51 11.26
CA LYS A 85 -5.21 -6.24 12.10
C LYS A 85 -4.54 -7.19 13.09
N GLY A 86 -3.47 -6.68 13.72
CA GLY A 86 -2.76 -7.42 14.75
C GLY A 86 -1.69 -8.37 14.26
N ASP A 87 -1.57 -8.59 12.96
CA ASP A 87 -0.54 -9.45 12.40
C ASP A 87 0.55 -8.58 11.77
N LEU A 88 1.62 -8.37 12.52
CA LEU A 88 2.73 -7.50 12.10
C LEU A 88 3.79 -8.22 11.27
N SER A 89 3.56 -9.48 10.91
CA SER A 89 4.55 -10.26 10.19
C SER A 89 4.90 -9.66 8.84
N PRO A 90 6.13 -9.87 8.37
CA PRO A 90 6.52 -9.41 7.04
C PRO A 90 5.58 -9.89 5.94
N LYS A 91 5.17 -11.15 6.00
CA LYS A 91 4.27 -11.71 5.01
C LYS A 91 2.95 -10.95 4.95
N ASN A 92 2.38 -10.63 6.10
CA ASN A 92 1.13 -9.88 6.14
C ASN A 92 1.34 -8.44 5.67
N GLN A 93 2.48 -7.84 6.01
CA GLN A 93 2.79 -6.49 5.53
C GLN A 93 2.84 -6.45 4.02
N GLU A 94 3.47 -7.45 3.39
CA GLU A 94 3.54 -7.50 1.93
C GLU A 94 2.14 -7.60 1.31
N ARG A 95 1.32 -8.50 1.85
CA ARG A 95 -0.03 -8.70 1.36
C ARG A 95 -0.90 -7.45 1.52
N VAL A 96 -0.86 -6.85 2.68
CA VAL A 96 -1.66 -5.66 2.97
C VAL A 96 -1.21 -4.49 2.11
N ALA A 97 0.09 -4.34 1.90
CA ALA A 97 0.61 -3.27 1.06
C ALA A 97 0.16 -3.43 -0.39
N ASP A 98 0.21 -4.65 -0.91
CA ASP A 98 -0.28 -4.91 -2.26
C ASP A 98 -1.76 -4.56 -2.37
N ASN A 99 -2.57 -5.01 -1.43
CA ASN A 99 -4.00 -4.72 -1.44
C ASN A 99 -4.27 -3.22 -1.39
N TYR A 100 -3.56 -2.52 -0.54
CA TYR A 100 -3.71 -1.08 -0.42
C TYR A 100 -3.38 -0.38 -1.74
N VAL A 101 -2.25 -0.73 -2.32
CA VAL A 101 -1.78 -0.05 -3.53
C VAL A 101 -2.62 -0.42 -4.75
N TYR A 102 -2.92 -1.69 -4.94
CA TYR A 102 -3.72 -2.09 -6.10
C TYR A 102 -5.13 -1.52 -6.02
N GLY A 103 -5.71 -1.51 -4.83
CA GLY A 103 -7.03 -0.94 -4.67
C GLY A 103 -7.08 0.56 -4.87
N ARG A 104 -6.05 1.28 -4.45
CA ARG A 104 -6.04 2.73 -4.51
C ARG A 104 -5.48 3.28 -5.81
N TYR A 105 -4.41 2.70 -6.31
CA TYR A 105 -3.67 3.24 -7.45
C TYR A 105 -3.71 2.35 -8.68
N GLY A 106 -4.13 1.13 -8.52
CA GLY A 106 -4.14 0.16 -9.60
C GLY A 106 -2.81 -0.52 -9.85
N SER A 107 -1.70 0.09 -9.46
CA SER A 107 -0.38 -0.50 -9.62
C SER A 107 0.63 0.19 -8.72
N TRP A 108 1.74 -0.50 -8.46
CA TRP A 108 2.85 0.10 -7.73
C TRP A 108 3.53 1.21 -8.53
N VAL A 109 3.57 1.06 -9.83
CA VAL A 109 4.12 2.11 -10.70
C VAL A 109 3.30 3.39 -10.55
N ASN A 110 1.97 3.27 -10.56
CA ASN A 110 1.11 4.43 -10.34
C ASN A 110 1.30 5.02 -8.94
N ALA A 111 1.43 4.18 -7.94
CA ALA A 111 1.67 4.64 -6.57
C ALA A 111 2.98 5.40 -6.47
N LYS A 112 4.03 4.93 -7.14
CA LYS A 112 5.30 5.62 -7.18
C LYS A 112 5.15 7.00 -7.83
N ASN A 113 4.45 7.06 -8.94
CA ASN A 113 4.21 8.33 -9.64
C ASN A 113 3.45 9.31 -8.75
N PHE A 114 2.47 8.80 -8.03
CA PHE A 114 1.74 9.62 -7.06
C PHE A 114 2.68 10.12 -5.96
N TRP A 115 3.53 9.25 -5.44
CA TRP A 115 4.49 9.60 -4.40
C TRP A 115 5.45 10.70 -4.88
N LEU A 116 5.92 10.59 -6.10
CA LEU A 116 6.83 11.59 -6.66
C LEU A 116 6.20 12.97 -6.70
N ALA A 117 4.90 13.03 -6.96
CA ALA A 117 4.17 14.30 -7.02
C ALA A 117 3.80 14.84 -5.62
N HIS A 118 3.52 13.96 -4.68
CA HIS A 118 2.91 14.36 -3.41
C HIS A 118 3.76 14.03 -2.18
N HIS A 119 4.77 13.17 -2.32
CA HIS A 119 5.64 12.71 -1.24
C HIS A 119 4.93 11.87 -0.17
N TRP A 120 3.89 11.18 -0.57
CA TRP A 120 3.15 10.19 0.22
C TRP A 120 2.34 9.31 -0.72
N TYR A 121 1.76 8.24 -0.19
CA TYR A 121 0.86 7.41 -0.98
C TYR A 121 -0.22 6.78 -0.11
#